data_eeafbf48041724d2e095633428306801
#
_entry.id   eeafbf48041724d2e095633428306801
#
_cell.length_a   1.000
_cell.length_b   1.000
_cell.length_c   1.000
_cell.angle_alpha   90.00
_cell.angle_beta   90.00
_cell.angle_gamma   90.00
#
_symmetry.space_group_name_H-M   'P 1'
#
loop_
_entity.id
_entity.type
_entity.pdbx_description
1 polymer ?
#
loop_
_entity_poly.entity_id
_entity_poly.type
_entity_poly.pdbx_seq_one_letter_code
_entity_poly.pdbx_strand_id
1 'polypeptide(L)'
;MTYCVGLTLDRGMVFMSDTRTNAGVDNISTFRKMRIWEQPGERSITLMSAGNLATTQAVVSLLEERAKQVADRDPGIMACESMFEVATMVGDTLREVIRDNTEHGQRAESTFHATLLLGGQLGDGQMRLFLIYPEGNFIEASPDTPFFQIGETKYGRPILLRAYDPEMSFEDAIKLLLVSFDSTIKANLSVAPPLDVHVYEKDSLKTGKVFRIDADNDYFHDISDGWGVALREAFASLPQFDFDKSLSKREASFRHKDEG
;
A
#
# COMPACT_ATOMS: atom_id res chain seq x y z
N MET A 1 -6.69 12.05 -1.69
CA MET A 1 -6.26 10.69 -2.09
C MET A 1 -5.32 10.13 -1.05
N THR A 2 -4.95 8.89 -1.14
CA THR A 2 -4.13 8.15 -0.17
C THR A 2 -3.09 7.37 -0.94
N TYR A 3 -1.96 7.07 -0.36
CA TYR A 3 -1.04 6.07 -0.87
C TYR A 3 -0.56 5.17 0.27
N CYS A 4 -0.82 3.86 0.15
CA CYS A 4 -0.33 2.85 1.08
C CYS A 4 0.29 1.70 0.30
N VAL A 5 1.35 1.13 0.85
CA VAL A 5 2.08 -0.02 0.31
C VAL A 5 2.35 -1.03 1.40
N GLY A 6 2.06 -2.31 1.13
CA GLY A 6 2.53 -3.46 1.88
C GLY A 6 3.48 -4.27 1.01
N LEU A 7 4.67 -4.54 1.50
CA LEU A 7 5.75 -5.23 0.81
C LEU A 7 6.15 -6.48 1.59
N THR A 8 6.22 -7.63 0.93
CA THR A 8 6.72 -8.88 1.52
C THR A 8 8.19 -9.08 1.17
N LEU A 9 8.97 -9.57 2.13
CA LEU A 9 10.38 -9.93 2.00
C LEU A 9 10.59 -11.33 2.59
N ASP A 10 11.68 -12.00 2.27
CA ASP A 10 12.02 -13.30 2.86
C ASP A 10 12.13 -13.23 4.39
N ARG A 11 12.57 -12.08 4.90
CA ARG A 11 12.76 -11.80 6.32
C ARG A 11 11.59 -11.15 7.05
N GLY A 12 10.52 -10.75 6.35
CA GLY A 12 9.38 -10.08 6.99
C GLY A 12 8.56 -9.23 6.04
N MET A 13 7.91 -8.21 6.58
CA MET A 13 7.07 -7.27 5.82
C MET A 13 7.40 -5.83 6.18
N VAL A 14 7.24 -4.93 5.22
CA VAL A 14 7.29 -3.49 5.46
C VAL A 14 5.99 -2.86 4.96
N PHE A 15 5.36 -2.08 5.82
CA PHE A 15 4.16 -1.32 5.53
C PHE A 15 4.46 0.17 5.60
N MET A 16 3.96 0.94 4.64
CA MET A 16 4.09 2.39 4.65
C MET A 16 2.80 3.04 4.15
N SER A 17 2.35 4.08 4.83
CA SER A 17 1.18 4.87 4.44
C SER A 17 1.42 6.36 4.63
N ASP A 18 0.86 7.19 3.75
CA ASP A 18 0.70 8.61 4.05
C ASP A 18 -0.40 8.81 5.09
N THR A 19 -0.48 10.02 5.64
CA THR A 19 -1.50 10.39 6.63
C THR A 19 -2.38 11.55 6.18
N ARG A 20 -2.08 12.16 5.03
CA ARG A 20 -2.86 13.30 4.54
C ARG A 20 -4.26 12.88 4.11
N THR A 21 -5.24 13.66 4.49
CA THR A 21 -6.63 13.53 4.06
C THR A 21 -7.16 14.87 3.61
N ASN A 22 -7.77 14.91 2.45
CA ASN A 22 -8.35 16.13 1.86
C ASN A 22 -9.89 15.95 1.78
N ALA A 23 -10.60 16.81 2.46
CA ALA A 23 -12.07 16.94 2.34
C ALA A 23 -12.42 18.25 1.59
N GLY A 24 -11.94 18.38 0.34
CA GLY A 24 -12.01 19.59 -0.45
C GLY A 24 -10.65 20.30 -0.58
N VAL A 25 -10.64 21.46 -1.25
CA VAL A 25 -9.38 22.18 -1.59
C VAL A 25 -8.70 22.74 -0.34
N ASP A 26 -9.48 23.18 0.66
CA ASP A 26 -8.98 23.92 1.83
C ASP A 26 -9.06 23.15 3.15
N ASN A 27 -9.56 21.90 3.16
CA ASN A 27 -9.71 21.11 4.37
C ASN A 27 -8.73 19.93 4.38
N ILE A 28 -7.48 20.25 4.74
CA ILE A 28 -6.40 19.26 4.88
C ILE A 28 -6.33 18.84 6.34
N SER A 29 -6.40 17.54 6.58
CA SER A 29 -6.30 16.93 7.89
C SER A 29 -5.31 15.77 7.87
N THR A 30 -4.83 15.38 9.06
CA THR A 30 -3.95 14.21 9.22
C THR A 30 -4.74 13.11 9.92
N PHE A 31 -4.84 11.95 9.26
CA PHE A 31 -5.46 10.75 9.81
C PHE A 31 -4.55 9.55 9.63
N ARG A 32 -4.42 8.75 10.68
CA ARG A 32 -3.71 7.47 10.59
C ARG A 32 -4.52 6.50 9.75
N LYS A 33 -3.88 5.97 8.72
CA LYS A 33 -4.46 4.99 7.80
C LYS A 33 -3.99 3.57 8.12
N MET A 34 -3.05 3.45 9.05
CA MET A 34 -2.46 2.19 9.51
C MET A 34 -2.95 1.89 10.93
N ARG A 35 -3.39 0.65 11.16
CA ARG A 35 -3.75 0.07 12.46
C ARG A 35 -2.99 -1.21 12.66
N ILE A 36 -2.58 -1.47 13.89
CA ILE A 36 -1.85 -2.66 14.27
C ILE A 36 -2.55 -3.27 15.48
N TRP A 37 -2.82 -4.58 15.40
CA TRP A 37 -3.26 -5.39 16.52
C TRP A 37 -2.17 -6.40 16.83
N GLU A 38 -1.86 -6.54 18.11
CA GLU A 38 -0.79 -7.40 18.57
C GLU A 38 -1.23 -8.17 19.82
N GLN A 39 -0.82 -9.42 19.88
CA GLN A 39 -0.71 -10.22 21.10
C GLN A 39 0.69 -10.84 21.06
N PRO A 40 1.63 -10.31 21.86
CA PRO A 40 3.03 -10.71 21.78
C PRO A 40 3.22 -12.22 21.95
N GLY A 41 3.96 -12.83 21.02
CA GLY A 41 4.19 -14.27 20.97
C GLY A 41 3.06 -15.09 20.34
N GLU A 42 1.95 -14.44 19.93
CA GLU A 42 0.83 -15.13 19.28
C GLU A 42 0.48 -14.53 17.91
N ARG A 43 0.43 -13.21 17.80
CA ARG A 43 0.02 -12.55 16.53
C ARG A 43 0.48 -11.12 16.40
N SER A 44 0.69 -10.70 15.15
CA SER A 44 0.81 -9.30 14.75
C SER A 44 0.06 -9.11 13.44
N ILE A 45 -0.88 -8.17 13.42
CA ILE A 45 -1.79 -7.91 12.30
C ILE A 45 -1.73 -6.42 11.97
N THR A 46 -1.49 -6.07 10.72
CA THR A 46 -1.45 -4.69 10.23
C THR A 46 -2.52 -4.51 9.17
N LEU A 47 -3.33 -3.47 9.33
CA LEU A 47 -4.34 -3.03 8.37
C LEU A 47 -4.04 -1.62 7.91
N MET A 48 -4.04 -1.40 6.59
CA MET A 48 -4.00 -0.06 5.99
C MET A 48 -5.23 0.16 5.11
N SER A 49 -5.67 1.41 5.00
CA SER A 49 -6.92 1.75 4.33
C SER A 49 -6.79 2.94 3.38
N ALA A 50 -7.51 2.86 2.26
CA ALA A 50 -7.67 3.95 1.29
C ALA A 50 -9.13 4.02 0.80
N GLY A 51 -9.60 5.23 0.47
CA GLY A 51 -10.95 5.46 -0.03
C GLY A 51 -11.75 6.40 0.85
N ASN A 52 -13.04 6.14 1.01
CA ASN A 52 -13.92 6.96 1.83
C ASN A 52 -13.51 6.90 3.31
N LEU A 53 -13.23 8.05 3.91
CA LEU A 53 -12.74 8.13 5.29
C LEU A 53 -13.77 7.63 6.31
N ALA A 54 -15.04 7.97 6.14
CA ALA A 54 -16.09 7.54 7.07
C ALA A 54 -16.22 6.01 7.05
N THR A 55 -16.19 5.40 5.84
CA THR A 55 -16.21 3.95 5.68
C THR A 55 -15.01 3.30 6.35
N THR A 56 -13.79 3.80 6.09
CA THR A 56 -12.57 3.20 6.64
C THR A 56 -12.50 3.34 8.17
N GLN A 57 -12.95 4.46 8.72
CA GLN A 57 -13.05 4.65 10.18
C GLN A 57 -14.09 3.73 10.82
N ALA A 58 -15.27 3.57 10.18
CA ALA A 58 -16.31 2.67 10.68
C ALA A 58 -15.83 1.22 10.70
N VAL A 59 -15.14 0.76 9.64
CA VAL A 59 -14.54 -0.59 9.61
C VAL A 59 -13.56 -0.79 10.76
N VAL A 60 -12.61 0.14 10.94
CA VAL A 60 -11.63 0.03 12.03
C VAL A 60 -12.32 0.03 13.40
N SER A 61 -13.29 0.93 13.62
CA SER A 61 -14.01 1.01 14.89
C SER A 61 -14.77 -0.28 15.19
N LEU A 62 -15.46 -0.87 14.20
CA LEU A 62 -16.17 -2.14 14.39
C LEU A 62 -15.21 -3.30 14.70
N LEU A 63 -14.07 -3.37 14.01
CA LEU A 63 -13.05 -4.39 14.30
C LEU A 63 -12.47 -4.21 15.72
N GLU A 64 -12.23 -2.96 16.16
CA GLU A 64 -11.74 -2.67 17.50
C GLU A 64 -12.78 -3.00 18.60
N GLU A 65 -14.05 -2.68 18.34
CA GLU A 65 -15.13 -3.02 19.28
C GLU A 65 -15.35 -4.52 19.41
N ARG A 66 -15.34 -5.24 18.29
CA ARG A 66 -15.44 -6.71 18.28
C ARG A 66 -14.23 -7.38 18.96
N ALA A 67 -13.06 -6.77 18.87
CA ALA A 67 -11.87 -7.28 19.56
C ALA A 67 -11.92 -7.15 21.09
N LYS A 68 -12.71 -6.19 21.63
CA LYS A 68 -12.86 -5.94 23.07
C LYS A 68 -13.93 -6.80 23.75
N GLN A 69 -14.81 -7.44 22.97
CA GLN A 69 -15.95 -8.14 23.52
C GLN A 69 -15.60 -9.59 23.89
N VAL A 70 -15.76 -9.90 25.17
CA VAL A 70 -15.52 -11.23 25.75
C VAL A 70 -16.81 -12.08 25.66
N ALA A 71 -16.69 -13.31 25.19
CA ALA A 71 -17.54 -14.49 25.42
C ALA A 71 -18.93 -14.62 24.75
N ASP A 72 -19.65 -13.56 24.35
CA ASP A 72 -21.05 -13.75 23.93
C ASP A 72 -21.38 -13.26 22.49
N ARG A 73 -20.39 -12.89 21.69
CA ARG A 73 -20.57 -12.45 20.30
C ARG A 73 -19.53 -13.07 19.38
N ASP A 74 -19.77 -12.96 18.08
CA ASP A 74 -18.87 -13.45 17.04
C ASP A 74 -17.40 -13.13 17.34
N PRO A 75 -16.47 -14.07 17.11
CA PRO A 75 -15.08 -13.91 17.45
C PRO A 75 -14.51 -12.65 16.78
N GLY A 76 -13.85 -11.79 17.56
CA GLY A 76 -13.17 -10.61 17.04
C GLY A 76 -11.86 -10.97 16.34
N ILE A 77 -11.23 -9.98 15.68
CA ILE A 77 -9.97 -10.12 14.95
C ILE A 77 -8.85 -10.80 15.77
N MET A 78 -8.91 -10.67 17.09
CA MET A 78 -7.95 -11.28 18.03
C MET A 78 -8.26 -12.75 18.36
N ALA A 79 -9.40 -13.29 17.93
CA ALA A 79 -9.81 -14.68 18.17
C ALA A 79 -9.70 -15.55 16.90
N CYS A 80 -9.41 -14.96 15.73
CA CYS A 80 -9.20 -15.71 14.50
C CYS A 80 -8.01 -16.69 14.65
N GLU A 81 -8.14 -17.87 14.03
CA GLU A 81 -7.11 -18.91 14.08
C GLU A 81 -6.12 -18.82 12.91
N SER A 82 -6.46 -18.06 11.87
CA SER A 82 -5.61 -17.90 10.68
C SER A 82 -5.70 -16.50 10.08
N MET A 83 -4.67 -16.08 9.34
CA MET A 83 -4.70 -14.84 8.59
C MET A 83 -5.77 -14.84 7.48
N PHE A 84 -6.20 -16.03 7.00
CA PHE A 84 -7.31 -16.13 6.05
C PHE A 84 -8.65 -15.77 6.72
N GLU A 85 -8.88 -16.24 7.94
CA GLU A 85 -10.08 -15.86 8.73
C GLU A 85 -10.09 -14.37 9.06
N VAL A 86 -8.90 -13.80 9.40
CA VAL A 86 -8.77 -12.34 9.58
C VAL A 86 -9.16 -11.59 8.31
N ALA A 87 -8.66 -12.04 7.14
CA ALA A 87 -8.98 -11.40 5.86
C ALA A 87 -10.48 -11.51 5.52
N THR A 88 -11.10 -12.65 5.79
CA THR A 88 -12.54 -12.87 5.62
C THR A 88 -13.34 -11.94 6.52
N MET A 89 -13.02 -11.88 7.81
CA MET A 89 -13.68 -11.00 8.78
C MET A 89 -13.57 -9.52 8.39
N VAL A 90 -12.39 -9.07 7.99
CA VAL A 90 -12.16 -7.68 7.54
C VAL A 90 -12.96 -7.38 6.28
N GLY A 91 -12.99 -8.31 5.32
CA GLY A 91 -13.77 -8.19 4.08
C GLY A 91 -15.28 -8.13 4.35
N ASP A 92 -15.80 -9.00 5.21
CA ASP A 92 -17.20 -9.00 5.61
C ASP A 92 -17.60 -7.72 6.33
N THR A 93 -16.73 -7.22 7.25
CA THR A 93 -16.96 -5.95 7.93
C THR A 93 -16.97 -4.77 6.95
N LEU A 94 -16.06 -4.76 5.96
CA LEU A 94 -16.06 -3.72 4.93
C LEU A 94 -17.36 -3.74 4.11
N ARG A 95 -17.79 -4.91 3.67
CA ARG A 95 -19.04 -5.09 2.92
C ARG A 95 -20.27 -4.66 3.73
N GLU A 96 -20.33 -5.02 5.02
CA GLU A 96 -21.38 -4.61 5.96
C GLU A 96 -21.47 -3.08 6.03
N VAL A 97 -20.36 -2.40 6.30
CA VAL A 97 -20.30 -0.93 6.41
C VAL A 97 -20.73 -0.24 5.10
N ILE A 98 -20.26 -0.73 3.95
CA ILE A 98 -20.63 -0.18 2.64
C ILE A 98 -22.13 -0.35 2.40
N ARG A 99 -22.67 -1.55 2.63
CA ARG A 99 -24.10 -1.84 2.47
C ARG A 99 -24.97 -0.93 3.36
N ASP A 100 -24.65 -0.84 4.64
CA ASP A 100 -25.44 -0.08 5.60
C ASP A 100 -25.44 1.42 5.28
N ASN A 101 -24.31 1.97 4.83
CA ASN A 101 -24.23 3.35 4.36
C ASN A 101 -24.99 3.59 3.04
N THR A 102 -25.05 2.61 2.16
CA THR A 102 -25.74 2.70 0.87
C THR A 102 -27.25 2.64 1.04
N GLU A 103 -27.77 1.76 1.90
CA GLU A 103 -29.21 1.62 2.19
C GLU A 103 -29.81 2.90 2.81
N HIS A 104 -29.03 3.64 3.59
CA HIS A 104 -29.46 4.88 4.24
C HIS A 104 -29.14 6.14 3.41
N GLY A 105 -28.25 6.03 2.43
CA GLY A 105 -27.81 7.13 1.59
C GLY A 105 -28.28 6.99 0.14
N GLN A 106 -29.08 7.89 -0.35
CA GLN A 106 -29.64 7.89 -1.71
C GLN A 106 -28.62 8.10 -2.85
N ARG A 107 -27.35 7.66 -2.73
CA ARG A 107 -26.30 7.92 -3.71
C ARG A 107 -25.53 6.66 -4.07
N ALA A 108 -24.88 6.72 -5.25
CA ALA A 108 -24.17 5.59 -5.82
C ALA A 108 -23.21 4.93 -4.79
N GLU A 109 -23.28 3.63 -4.70
CA GLU A 109 -22.44 2.75 -3.86
C GLU A 109 -20.95 3.09 -3.94
N SER A 110 -20.45 3.48 -5.11
CA SER A 110 -19.06 3.93 -5.33
C SER A 110 -18.61 5.09 -4.44
N THR A 111 -19.54 5.87 -3.86
CA THR A 111 -19.21 6.98 -2.94
C THR A 111 -18.64 6.47 -1.62
N PHE A 112 -18.99 5.25 -1.20
CA PHE A 112 -18.57 4.64 0.07
C PHE A 112 -17.44 3.62 -0.10
N HIS A 113 -16.91 3.47 -1.31
CA HIS A 113 -15.86 2.50 -1.57
C HIS A 113 -14.58 2.77 -0.74
N ALA A 114 -14.03 1.70 -0.22
CA ALA A 114 -12.73 1.64 0.40
C ALA A 114 -12.02 0.36 -0.03
N THR A 115 -10.70 0.42 -0.05
CA THR A 115 -9.82 -0.73 -0.32
C THR A 115 -8.85 -0.85 0.84
N LEU A 116 -8.58 -2.07 1.27
CA LEU A 116 -7.75 -2.33 2.43
C LEU A 116 -6.55 -3.21 2.06
N LEU A 117 -5.43 -2.97 2.75
CA LEU A 117 -4.29 -3.88 2.79
C LEU A 117 -4.21 -4.49 4.18
N LEU A 118 -4.16 -5.80 4.23
CA LEU A 118 -4.07 -6.56 5.47
C LEU A 118 -2.85 -7.46 5.40
N GLY A 119 -1.95 -7.36 6.37
CA GLY A 119 -0.81 -8.27 6.46
C GLY A 119 -0.49 -8.63 7.91
N GLY A 120 0.17 -9.75 8.10
CA GLY A 120 0.53 -10.20 9.43
C GLY A 120 0.86 -11.68 9.51
N GLN A 121 0.96 -12.15 10.74
CA GLN A 121 1.25 -13.55 11.07
C GLN A 121 0.57 -13.93 12.38
N LEU A 122 0.04 -15.14 12.44
CA LEU A 122 -0.59 -15.74 13.61
C LEU A 122 0.09 -17.07 13.93
N GLY A 123 0.52 -17.25 15.18
CA GLY A 123 1.10 -18.49 15.70
C GLY A 123 2.24 -19.01 14.81
N ASP A 124 2.22 -20.27 14.50
CA ASP A 124 3.15 -20.97 13.61
C ASP A 124 2.77 -20.88 12.12
N GLY A 125 1.70 -20.14 11.82
CA GLY A 125 1.25 -19.89 10.45
C GLY A 125 2.24 -19.04 9.65
N GLN A 126 2.13 -19.08 8.33
CA GLN A 126 2.94 -18.24 7.47
C GLN A 126 2.52 -16.76 7.58
N MET A 127 3.47 -15.85 7.40
CA MET A 127 3.15 -14.45 7.22
C MET A 127 2.46 -14.26 5.87
N ARG A 128 1.36 -13.50 5.84
CA ARG A 128 0.49 -13.34 4.66
C ARG A 128 0.12 -11.87 4.45
N LEU A 129 -0.02 -11.47 3.20
CA LEU A 129 -0.43 -10.12 2.80
C LEU A 129 -1.61 -10.22 1.83
N PHE A 130 -2.67 -9.47 2.09
CA PHE A 130 -3.91 -9.46 1.31
C PHE A 130 -4.28 -8.06 0.84
N LEU A 131 -4.85 -7.99 -0.35
CA LEU A 131 -5.56 -6.84 -0.89
C LEU A 131 -7.05 -7.14 -0.85
N ILE A 132 -7.81 -6.36 -0.06
CA ILE A 132 -9.25 -6.53 0.14
C ILE A 132 -9.99 -5.45 -0.64
N TYR A 133 -10.91 -5.88 -1.51
CA TYR A 133 -11.71 -5.03 -2.38
C TYR A 133 -12.99 -4.54 -1.69
N PRO A 134 -13.65 -3.48 -2.22
CA PRO A 134 -14.90 -2.95 -1.65
C PRO A 134 -16.01 -4.00 -1.48
N GLU A 135 -16.03 -5.01 -2.36
CA GLU A 135 -16.98 -6.12 -2.35
C GLU A 135 -16.73 -7.13 -1.22
N GLY A 136 -15.67 -6.95 -0.44
CA GLY A 136 -15.26 -7.81 0.66
C GLY A 136 -14.46 -9.05 0.25
N ASN A 137 -14.31 -9.30 -1.05
CA ASN A 137 -13.40 -10.32 -1.56
C ASN A 137 -11.95 -9.83 -1.50
N PHE A 138 -11.00 -10.75 -1.58
CA PHE A 138 -9.59 -10.41 -1.49
C PHE A 138 -8.70 -11.32 -2.34
N ILE A 139 -7.51 -10.83 -2.63
CA ILE A 139 -6.42 -11.60 -3.23
C ILE A 139 -5.21 -11.60 -2.28
N GLU A 140 -4.38 -12.61 -2.41
CA GLU A 140 -3.17 -12.78 -1.61
C GLU A 140 -1.91 -12.51 -2.42
N ALA A 141 -0.90 -11.95 -1.77
CA ALA A 141 0.43 -11.77 -2.35
C ALA A 141 1.10 -13.13 -2.60
N SER A 142 1.90 -13.19 -3.64
CA SER A 142 2.66 -14.36 -4.03
C SER A 142 4.08 -13.96 -4.44
N PRO A 143 4.99 -14.90 -4.68
CA PRO A 143 6.32 -14.58 -5.20
C PRO A 143 6.29 -13.75 -6.50
N ASP A 144 5.28 -13.96 -7.35
CA ASP A 144 5.09 -13.19 -8.59
C ASP A 144 4.43 -11.83 -8.36
N THR A 145 3.77 -11.65 -7.22
CA THR A 145 3.12 -10.40 -6.82
C THR A 145 3.43 -10.11 -5.34
N PRO A 146 4.66 -9.71 -5.03
CA PRO A 146 5.15 -9.67 -3.65
C PRO A 146 4.74 -8.41 -2.87
N PHE A 147 4.03 -7.49 -3.49
CA PHE A 147 3.53 -6.28 -2.84
C PHE A 147 2.17 -5.87 -3.36
N PHE A 148 1.45 -5.15 -2.52
CA PHE A 148 0.22 -4.47 -2.89
C PHE A 148 0.29 -2.99 -2.59
N GLN A 149 -0.44 -2.23 -3.39
CA GLN A 149 -0.62 -0.79 -3.26
C GLN A 149 -2.10 -0.47 -3.26
N ILE A 150 -2.52 0.52 -2.46
CA ILE A 150 -3.87 1.08 -2.49
C ILE A 150 -3.83 2.61 -2.55
N GLY A 151 -4.89 3.19 -3.07
CA GLY A 151 -5.01 4.62 -3.29
C GLY A 151 -4.36 5.05 -4.61
N GLU A 152 -3.36 5.93 -4.57
CA GLU A 152 -2.67 6.43 -5.75
C GLU A 152 -1.51 5.50 -6.17
N THR A 153 -1.82 4.48 -6.95
CA THR A 153 -0.88 3.39 -7.25
C THR A 153 0.04 3.64 -8.46
N LYS A 154 -0.26 4.64 -9.29
CA LYS A 154 0.37 4.80 -10.62
C LYS A 154 1.83 5.24 -10.56
N TYR A 155 2.14 6.21 -9.72
CA TYR A 155 3.44 6.90 -9.77
C TYR A 155 4.55 6.15 -9.04
N GLY A 156 4.21 5.47 -7.94
CA GLY A 156 5.16 4.69 -7.16
C GLY A 156 5.42 3.28 -7.72
N ARG A 157 4.46 2.69 -8.45
CA ARG A 157 4.53 1.30 -8.93
C ARG A 157 5.75 0.99 -9.81
N PRO A 158 6.13 1.83 -10.79
CA PRO A 158 7.30 1.56 -11.62
C PRO A 158 8.61 1.45 -10.84
N ILE A 159 8.72 2.16 -9.72
CA ILE A 159 9.88 2.09 -8.82
C ILE A 159 9.94 0.71 -8.17
N LEU A 160 8.83 0.30 -7.55
CA LEU A 160 8.74 -0.99 -6.87
C LEU A 160 9.02 -2.15 -7.82
N LEU A 161 8.39 -2.17 -8.98
CA LEU A 161 8.55 -3.25 -9.98
C LEU A 161 9.99 -3.41 -10.50
N ARG A 162 10.79 -2.33 -10.49
CA ARG A 162 12.14 -2.35 -11.05
C ARG A 162 13.24 -2.64 -10.04
N ALA A 163 13.01 -2.29 -8.79
CA ALA A 163 14.05 -2.32 -7.77
C ALA A 163 13.73 -3.23 -6.58
N TYR A 164 12.57 -3.88 -6.58
CA TYR A 164 12.24 -4.87 -5.57
C TYR A 164 13.11 -6.13 -5.71
N ASP A 165 13.58 -6.60 -4.55
CA ASP A 165 14.26 -7.87 -4.37
C ASP A 165 13.77 -8.50 -3.05
N PRO A 166 13.32 -9.77 -3.03
CA PRO A 166 12.83 -10.42 -1.81
C PRO A 166 13.90 -10.55 -0.71
N GLU A 167 15.18 -10.58 -1.07
CA GLU A 167 16.29 -10.72 -0.13
C GLU A 167 16.78 -9.38 0.45
N MET A 168 16.27 -8.22 -0.01
CA MET A 168 16.73 -6.91 0.46
C MET A 168 16.59 -6.74 1.97
N SER A 169 17.44 -5.88 2.55
CA SER A 169 17.34 -5.50 3.95
C SER A 169 16.07 -4.69 4.23
N PHE A 170 15.65 -4.58 5.49
CA PHE A 170 14.54 -3.68 5.84
C PHE A 170 14.86 -2.23 5.55
N GLU A 171 16.12 -1.83 5.73
CA GLU A 171 16.62 -0.51 5.42
C GLU A 171 16.51 -0.19 3.93
N ASP A 172 16.87 -1.13 3.06
CA ASP A 172 16.72 -0.97 1.61
C ASP A 172 15.25 -0.99 1.18
N ALA A 173 14.42 -1.81 1.80
CA ALA A 173 12.98 -1.81 1.55
C ALA A 173 12.32 -0.48 1.94
N ILE A 174 12.70 0.11 3.09
CA ILE A 174 12.23 1.44 3.50
C ILE A 174 12.70 2.49 2.51
N LYS A 175 13.98 2.47 2.10
CA LYS A 175 14.52 3.37 1.07
C LYS A 175 13.75 3.25 -0.25
N LEU A 176 13.47 2.04 -0.72
CA LEU A 176 12.68 1.77 -1.91
C LEU A 176 11.27 2.36 -1.79
N LEU A 177 10.62 2.16 -0.65
CA LEU A 177 9.29 2.73 -0.38
C LEU A 177 9.34 4.25 -0.36
N LEU A 178 10.35 4.87 0.26
CA LEU A 178 10.50 6.33 0.28
C LEU A 178 10.67 6.92 -1.12
N VAL A 179 11.44 6.29 -2.00
CA VAL A 179 11.55 6.69 -3.42
C VAL A 179 10.21 6.56 -4.14
N SER A 180 9.46 5.49 -3.86
CA SER A 180 8.11 5.28 -4.40
C SER A 180 7.12 6.35 -3.92
N PHE A 181 7.17 6.72 -2.63
CA PHE A 181 6.37 7.80 -2.05
C PHE A 181 6.77 9.17 -2.57
N ASP A 182 8.07 9.47 -2.68
CA ASP A 182 8.56 10.75 -3.25
C ASP A 182 8.03 10.94 -4.68
N SER A 183 8.12 9.92 -5.53
CA SER A 183 7.58 9.96 -6.89
C SER A 183 6.06 10.19 -6.92
N THR A 184 5.33 9.64 -5.96
CA THR A 184 3.88 9.83 -5.84
C THR A 184 3.56 11.22 -5.32
N ILE A 185 4.25 11.72 -4.30
CA ILE A 185 4.06 13.04 -3.71
C ILE A 185 4.33 14.16 -4.72
N LYS A 186 5.37 14.04 -5.53
CA LYS A 186 5.70 15.00 -6.60
C LYS A 186 4.67 15.04 -7.72
N ALA A 187 3.98 13.92 -7.95
CA ALA A 187 2.96 13.82 -8.99
C ALA A 187 1.54 14.11 -8.50
N ASN A 188 1.26 13.98 -7.20
CA ASN A 188 -0.06 14.11 -6.62
C ASN A 188 -0.05 14.79 -5.24
N LEU A 189 -0.46 16.04 -5.21
CA LEU A 189 -0.51 16.89 -4.00
C LEU A 189 -1.40 16.35 -2.87
N SER A 190 -2.27 15.38 -3.15
CA SER A 190 -3.14 14.77 -2.15
C SER A 190 -2.44 13.74 -1.28
N VAL A 191 -1.25 13.30 -1.66
CA VAL A 191 -0.38 12.40 -0.89
C VAL A 191 0.76 13.21 -0.30
N ALA A 192 0.99 13.11 0.99
CA ALA A 192 2.08 13.86 1.63
C ALA A 192 2.42 13.29 3.02
N PRO A 193 3.63 13.60 3.52
CA PRO A 193 4.00 13.37 4.90
C PRO A 193 3.01 14.02 5.90
N PRO A 194 2.96 13.54 7.16
CA PRO A 194 3.77 12.45 7.73
C PRO A 194 3.49 11.09 7.14
N LEU A 195 4.52 10.23 7.04
CA LEU A 195 4.41 8.84 6.61
C LEU A 195 4.51 7.91 7.83
N ASP A 196 3.54 7.03 8.01
CA ASP A 196 3.61 5.97 9.02
C ASP A 196 4.29 4.74 8.42
N VAL A 197 5.24 4.16 9.17
CA VAL A 197 6.02 2.98 8.76
C VAL A 197 5.91 1.91 9.84
N HIS A 198 5.68 0.67 9.42
CA HIS A 198 5.74 -0.52 10.26
C HIS A 198 6.63 -1.57 9.59
N VAL A 199 7.58 -2.09 10.36
CA VAL A 199 8.46 -3.19 9.97
C VAL A 199 8.14 -4.39 10.84
N TYR A 200 7.68 -5.46 10.20
CA TYR A 200 7.40 -6.75 10.84
C TYR A 200 8.49 -7.76 10.48
N GLU A 201 9.15 -8.32 11.48
CA GLU A 201 10.13 -9.39 11.30
C GLU A 201 9.42 -10.75 11.34
N LYS A 202 9.69 -11.59 10.34
CA LYS A 202 9.10 -12.92 10.19
C LYS A 202 9.33 -13.75 11.47
N ASP A 203 8.29 -14.46 11.88
CA ASP A 203 8.27 -15.36 13.06
C ASP A 203 8.51 -14.67 14.41
N SER A 204 8.60 -13.33 14.44
CA SER A 204 8.76 -12.60 15.70
C SER A 204 7.50 -12.55 16.54
N LEU A 205 6.32 -12.59 15.92
CA LEU A 205 5.00 -12.44 16.55
C LEU A 205 4.93 -11.22 17.49
N LYS A 206 5.59 -10.13 17.06
CA LYS A 206 5.65 -8.86 17.76
C LYS A 206 5.47 -7.72 16.75
N THR A 207 4.96 -6.59 17.22
CA THR A 207 4.76 -5.41 16.36
C THR A 207 6.05 -4.96 15.66
N GLY A 208 7.22 -5.18 16.25
CA GLY A 208 8.47 -4.76 15.63
C GLY A 208 8.67 -3.23 15.67
N LYS A 209 9.23 -2.65 14.59
CA LYS A 209 9.53 -1.22 14.54
C LYS A 209 8.36 -0.45 13.94
N VAL A 210 7.79 0.49 14.70
CA VAL A 210 6.76 1.43 14.23
C VAL A 210 7.28 2.85 14.44
N PHE A 211 7.32 3.64 13.38
CA PHE A 211 7.78 5.03 13.45
C PHE A 211 7.11 5.89 12.39
N ARG A 212 7.30 7.20 12.54
CA ARG A 212 6.75 8.21 11.63
C ARG A 212 7.89 9.00 11.00
N ILE A 213 7.75 9.29 9.73
CA ILE A 213 8.64 10.16 8.96
C ILE A 213 7.86 11.46 8.71
N ASP A 214 8.27 12.50 9.40
CA ASP A 214 7.66 13.81 9.29
C ASP A 214 8.13 14.56 8.03
N ALA A 215 7.45 15.67 7.71
CA ALA A 215 7.74 16.43 6.50
C ALA A 215 9.14 17.09 6.50
N ASP A 216 9.71 17.33 7.66
CA ASP A 216 11.02 17.92 7.90
C ASP A 216 12.13 16.87 8.17
N ASN A 217 11.85 15.60 7.89
CA ASN A 217 12.82 14.52 8.11
C ASN A 217 14.00 14.62 7.13
N ASP A 218 15.20 14.81 7.63
CA ASP A 218 16.44 14.99 6.84
C ASP A 218 16.69 13.82 5.89
N TYR A 219 16.51 12.57 6.35
CA TYR A 219 16.74 11.40 5.50
C TYR A 219 15.74 11.33 4.34
N PHE A 220 14.49 11.73 4.54
CA PHE A 220 13.50 11.78 3.46
C PHE A 220 13.86 12.86 2.43
N HIS A 221 14.37 14.01 2.88
CA HIS A 221 14.89 15.05 1.98
C HIS A 221 16.10 14.58 1.18
N ASP A 222 17.06 13.93 1.84
CA ASP A 222 18.24 13.34 1.18
C ASP A 222 17.85 12.33 0.09
N ILE A 223 16.84 11.47 0.38
CA ILE A 223 16.32 10.52 -0.60
C ILE A 223 15.66 11.24 -1.79
N SER A 224 14.80 12.24 -1.52
CA SER A 224 14.09 13.00 -2.55
C SER A 224 15.07 13.72 -3.50
N ASP A 225 16.06 14.40 -2.95
CA ASP A 225 17.04 15.17 -3.73
C ASP A 225 18.01 14.23 -4.46
N GLY A 226 18.52 13.23 -3.75
CA GLY A 226 19.44 12.23 -4.30
C GLY A 226 18.81 11.43 -5.43
N TRP A 227 17.56 11.04 -5.29
CA TRP A 227 16.81 10.33 -6.35
C TRP A 227 16.67 11.20 -7.61
N GLY A 228 16.38 12.49 -7.45
CA GLY A 228 16.31 13.42 -8.57
C GLY A 228 17.63 13.58 -9.32
N VAL A 229 18.76 13.55 -8.62
CA VAL A 229 20.11 13.56 -9.21
C VAL A 229 20.39 12.25 -9.95
N ALA A 230 20.19 11.11 -9.28
CA ALA A 230 20.44 9.79 -9.84
C ALA A 230 19.63 9.51 -11.12
N LEU A 231 18.38 9.96 -11.18
CA LEU A 231 17.55 9.84 -12.39
C LEU A 231 18.12 10.63 -13.57
N ARG A 232 18.62 11.86 -13.37
CA ARG A 232 19.23 12.65 -14.43
C ARG A 232 20.52 12.04 -14.93
N GLU A 233 21.35 11.51 -14.03
CA GLU A 233 22.59 10.81 -14.37
C GLU A 233 22.30 9.54 -15.17
N ALA A 234 21.36 8.71 -14.70
CA ALA A 234 20.92 7.51 -15.41
C ALA A 234 20.37 7.86 -16.80
N PHE A 235 19.53 8.89 -16.92
CA PHE A 235 19.01 9.35 -18.20
C PHE A 235 20.12 9.80 -19.14
N ALA A 236 21.10 10.56 -18.66
CA ALA A 236 22.24 11.04 -19.46
C ALA A 236 23.13 9.90 -19.97
N SER A 237 23.17 8.76 -19.26
CA SER A 237 23.93 7.59 -19.67
C SER A 237 23.26 6.72 -20.73
N LEU A 238 21.97 6.97 -21.02
CA LEU A 238 21.25 6.21 -22.05
C LEU A 238 21.72 6.61 -23.47
N PRO A 239 21.66 5.66 -24.43
CA PRO A 239 22.00 5.97 -25.82
C PRO A 239 21.15 7.09 -26.40
N GLN A 240 21.79 7.99 -27.14
CA GLN A 240 21.08 9.05 -27.85
C GLN A 240 20.20 8.46 -28.97
N PHE A 241 19.05 9.09 -29.22
CA PHE A 241 18.19 8.73 -30.34
C PHE A 241 18.88 9.11 -31.64
N ASP A 242 19.03 8.13 -32.55
CA ASP A 242 19.65 8.29 -33.84
C ASP A 242 18.55 8.46 -34.91
N PHE A 243 18.36 9.68 -35.38
CA PHE A 243 17.37 10.01 -36.41
C PHE A 243 17.67 9.33 -37.73
N ASP A 244 18.95 9.28 -38.15
CA ASP A 244 19.34 8.72 -39.46
C ASP A 244 19.08 7.24 -39.55
N LYS A 245 19.40 6.47 -38.50
CA LYS A 245 19.07 5.05 -38.44
C LYS A 245 17.57 4.76 -38.39
N SER A 246 16.81 5.65 -37.78
CA SER A 246 15.35 5.49 -37.64
C SER A 246 14.60 5.81 -38.93
N LEU A 247 15.09 6.77 -39.70
CA LEU A 247 14.52 7.18 -41.00
C LEU A 247 14.88 6.20 -42.12
N SER A 248 16.11 5.70 -42.15
CA SER A 248 16.54 4.72 -43.17
C SER A 248 15.76 3.38 -43.11
N LYS A 249 15.38 2.93 -41.93
CA LYS A 249 14.51 1.74 -41.78
C LYS A 249 13.07 1.99 -42.26
N ARG A 250 12.54 3.20 -42.16
CA ARG A 250 11.22 3.55 -42.67
C ARG A 250 11.20 3.62 -44.19
N GLU A 251 12.18 4.22 -44.79
CA GLU A 251 12.30 4.30 -46.26
C GLU A 251 12.44 2.92 -46.91
N ALA A 252 13.20 2.00 -46.29
CA ALA A 252 13.31 0.62 -46.72
C ALA A 252 11.98 -0.15 -46.63
N SER A 253 11.16 0.15 -45.60
CA SER A 253 9.85 -0.51 -45.41
C SER A 253 8.74 0.02 -46.32
N PHE A 254 8.85 1.24 -46.79
CA PHE A 254 7.92 1.81 -47.80
C PHE A 254 8.21 1.32 -49.22
N ARG A 255 9.48 1.17 -49.57
CA ARG A 255 9.85 0.64 -50.91
C ARG A 255 9.42 -0.81 -51.18
N HIS A 256 9.31 -1.63 -50.12
CA HIS A 256 8.82 -3.01 -50.22
C HIS A 256 7.29 -3.15 -50.33
N LYS A 257 6.52 -2.05 -50.18
CA LYS A 257 5.06 -2.07 -50.32
C LYS A 257 4.57 -1.61 -51.68
N ASP A 258 5.43 -0.97 -52.47
CA ASP A 258 5.08 -0.46 -53.82
C ASP A 258 5.51 -1.41 -54.95
N GLU A 259 6.14 -2.56 -54.64
CA GLU A 259 6.55 -3.60 -55.60
C GLU A 259 5.76 -4.92 -55.48
N GLY A 260 4.56 -4.88 -54.77
CA GLY A 260 3.71 -6.07 -54.58
C GLY A 260 2.33 -5.96 -55.22
#